data_f99230e8cf32ea0907ce7eb3c2e68113
#
_entry.id   f99230e8cf32ea0907ce7eb3c2e68113
#
_cell.length_a   1.000
_cell.length_b   1.000
_cell.length_c   1.000
_cell.angle_alpha   90.00
_cell.angle_beta   90.00
_cell.angle_gamma   90.00
#
_symmetry.space_group_name_H-M   'P 1'
#
loop_
_entity.id
_entity.type
_entity.pdbx_description
1 polymer ?
#
loop_
_entity_poly.entity_id
_entity_poly.type
_entity_poly.pdbx_seq_one_letter_code
_entity_poly.pdbx_strand_id
1 'polypeptide(L)'
;KQCYKKKNNGGLTVSDKIDKVVTNRILALPIFAVVMFIVYYISVTTVGTVATDWANDGVFGDGWHLFGIGAGEYEDVSGEFGDAANVIDAFVTAEGADDVADAIDTESDTFDAAAAASALDTFAASVSDDATADYTLVDEETMADEEVTYTGAELKEAVATYTSYGC
;
A
#
# COMPACT_ATOMS: atom_id res chain seq x y z
N LYS A 1 39.18 29.06 59.72
CA LYS A 1 38.91 29.35 58.30
C LYS A 1 39.80 28.46 57.45
N GLN A 2 39.30 27.33 56.98
CA GLN A 2 40.08 26.48 56.08
C GLN A 2 40.01 27.06 54.65
N CYS A 3 41.16 27.46 54.15
CA CYS A 3 41.31 27.90 52.78
C CYS A 3 41.22 26.68 51.82
N TYR A 4 40.21 26.63 50.98
CA TYR A 4 40.08 25.69 49.92
C TYR A 4 41.24 25.83 48.92
N LYS A 5 42.13 24.83 48.90
CA LYS A 5 43.24 24.80 47.94
C LYS A 5 42.75 24.23 46.64
N LYS A 6 42.42 25.11 45.69
CA LYS A 6 42.08 24.73 44.33
C LYS A 6 43.28 24.04 43.70
N LYS A 7 43.23 22.74 43.54
CA LYS A 7 44.23 21.97 42.85
C LYS A 7 44.17 22.30 41.37
N ASN A 8 45.05 23.21 40.97
CA ASN A 8 45.19 23.66 39.59
C ASN A 8 45.86 22.51 38.81
N ASN A 9 45.08 21.58 38.27
CA ASN A 9 45.58 20.66 37.22
C ASN A 9 45.69 21.46 35.94
N GLY A 10 46.92 21.85 35.59
CA GLY A 10 47.25 22.69 34.45
C GLY A 10 47.04 22.06 33.07
N GLY A 11 45.98 21.33 32.89
CA GLY A 11 45.52 20.82 31.60
C GLY A 11 44.10 21.29 31.34
N LEU A 12 43.86 21.90 30.18
CA LEU A 12 42.52 22.17 29.67
C LEU A 12 41.70 20.86 29.66
N THR A 13 40.62 20.83 30.38
CA THR A 13 39.69 19.68 30.32
C THR A 13 39.12 19.56 28.92
N VAL A 14 38.65 18.39 28.55
CA VAL A 14 38.01 18.16 27.24
C VAL A 14 36.85 19.14 27.03
N SER A 15 36.12 19.44 28.09
CA SER A 15 35.05 20.46 28.11
C SER A 15 35.57 21.86 27.75
N ASP A 16 36.69 22.29 28.34
CA ASP A 16 37.28 23.59 28.06
C ASP A 16 37.78 23.71 26.62
N LYS A 17 38.23 22.59 26.02
CA LYS A 17 38.64 22.55 24.61
C LYS A 17 37.48 22.65 23.67
N ILE A 18 36.39 21.93 23.98
CA ILE A 18 35.14 21.99 23.19
C ILE A 18 34.55 23.40 23.28
N ASP A 19 34.47 23.96 24.46
CA ASP A 19 33.95 25.31 24.69
C ASP A 19 34.73 26.37 23.93
N LYS A 20 36.06 26.25 23.91
CA LYS A 20 36.91 27.15 23.15
C LYS A 20 36.75 27.06 21.63
N VAL A 21 36.40 25.88 21.13
CA VAL A 21 36.12 25.64 19.70
C VAL A 21 34.75 26.17 19.34
N VAL A 22 33.74 25.87 20.15
CA VAL A 22 32.33 26.24 19.90
C VAL A 22 32.13 27.76 20.08
N THR A 23 32.83 28.37 21.03
CA THR A 23 32.72 29.82 21.31
C THR A 23 33.58 30.68 20.35
N ASN A 24 34.41 30.05 19.50
CA ASN A 24 35.20 30.80 18.51
C ASN A 24 34.27 31.33 17.40
N ARG A 25 34.17 32.63 17.27
CA ARG A 25 33.29 33.33 16.34
C ARG A 25 33.45 32.90 14.88
N ILE A 26 34.65 32.49 14.48
CA ILE A 26 34.95 32.06 13.11
C ILE A 26 34.58 30.58 12.91
N LEU A 27 34.80 29.72 13.92
CA LEU A 27 34.53 28.30 13.89
C LEU A 27 33.04 27.98 14.16
N ALA A 28 32.34 28.86 14.86
CA ALA A 28 30.93 28.67 15.18
C ALA A 28 30.02 28.58 13.92
N LEU A 29 30.33 29.38 12.88
CA LEU A 29 29.59 29.38 11.62
C LEU A 29 29.63 28.02 10.88
N PRO A 30 30.81 27.45 10.58
CA PRO A 30 30.88 26.16 9.91
C PRO A 30 30.37 25.03 10.79
N ILE A 31 30.59 25.07 12.11
CA ILE A 31 30.08 24.08 13.04
C ILE A 31 28.53 24.10 13.03
N PHE A 32 27.94 25.28 13.08
CA PHE A 32 26.48 25.44 12.98
C PHE A 32 25.94 24.89 11.65
N ALA A 33 26.58 25.16 10.53
CA ALA A 33 26.21 24.66 9.23
C ALA A 33 26.23 23.12 9.17
N VAL A 34 27.29 22.50 9.73
CA VAL A 34 27.40 21.03 9.80
C VAL A 34 26.34 20.44 10.70
N VAL A 35 26.09 21.01 11.87
CA VAL A 35 25.06 20.53 12.79
C VAL A 35 23.66 20.64 12.14
N MET A 36 23.36 21.77 11.53
CA MET A 36 22.10 21.96 10.82
C MET A 36 21.95 20.98 9.66
N PHE A 37 23.00 20.72 8.90
CA PHE A 37 22.99 19.73 7.82
C PHE A 37 22.72 18.33 8.36
N ILE A 38 23.38 17.92 9.44
CA ILE A 38 23.18 16.60 10.07
C ILE A 38 21.75 16.45 10.59
N VAL A 39 21.25 17.46 11.31
CA VAL A 39 19.88 17.45 11.84
C VAL A 39 18.87 17.40 10.71
N TYR A 40 19.04 18.20 9.67
CA TYR A 40 18.16 18.18 8.50
C TYR A 40 18.22 16.83 7.77
N TYR A 41 19.42 16.28 7.55
CA TYR A 41 19.60 15.00 6.89
C TYR A 41 18.92 13.86 7.67
N ILE A 42 19.14 13.77 8.98
CA ILE A 42 18.50 12.76 9.83
C ILE A 42 16.98 12.96 9.86
N SER A 43 16.52 14.20 9.96
CA SER A 43 15.09 14.49 10.04
C SER A 43 14.35 14.13 8.76
N VAL A 44 14.93 14.44 7.61
CA VAL A 44 14.27 14.18 6.31
C VAL A 44 14.41 12.73 5.87
N THR A 45 15.63 12.15 5.98
CA THR A 45 15.87 10.80 5.44
C THR A 45 15.44 9.67 6.39
N THR A 46 15.48 9.88 7.70
CA THR A 46 15.17 8.82 8.66
C THR A 46 13.78 9.00 9.26
N VAL A 47 13.50 10.19 9.80
CA VAL A 47 12.21 10.44 10.46
C VAL A 47 11.12 10.72 9.44
N GLY A 48 11.45 11.46 8.38
CA GLY A 48 10.48 11.83 7.33
C GLY A 48 9.97 10.63 6.57
N THR A 49 10.86 9.78 6.06
CA THR A 49 10.48 8.56 5.32
C THR A 49 9.70 7.59 6.21
N VAL A 50 10.24 7.22 7.37
CA VAL A 50 9.57 6.29 8.29
C VAL A 50 8.20 6.82 8.75
N ALA A 51 8.08 8.12 9.02
CA ALA A 51 6.81 8.70 9.42
C ALA A 51 5.81 8.76 8.26
N THR A 52 6.30 9.01 7.05
CA THR A 52 5.45 9.04 5.85
C THR A 52 5.02 7.64 5.46
N ASP A 53 5.93 6.67 5.46
CA ASP A 53 5.63 5.27 5.17
C ASP A 53 4.65 4.71 6.21
N TRP A 54 4.90 4.97 7.51
CA TRP A 54 3.96 4.59 8.56
C TRP A 54 2.59 5.25 8.40
N ALA A 55 2.54 6.51 8.00
CA ALA A 55 1.26 7.19 7.78
C ALA A 55 0.56 6.69 6.53
N ASN A 56 1.30 6.45 5.45
CA ASN A 56 0.72 5.98 4.20
C ASN A 56 0.29 4.51 4.30
N ASP A 57 1.16 3.64 4.80
CA ASP A 57 0.90 2.20 4.81
C ASP A 57 0.16 1.77 6.09
N GLY A 58 0.45 2.40 7.24
CA GLY A 58 -0.12 2.03 8.53
C GLY A 58 -1.42 2.73 8.91
N VAL A 59 -1.72 3.89 8.32
CA VAL A 59 -2.92 4.69 8.66
C VAL A 59 -3.84 4.86 7.46
N PHE A 60 -3.30 5.10 6.27
CA PHE A 60 -4.04 5.40 5.05
C PHE A 60 -3.80 4.40 3.92
N GLY A 61 -2.88 3.41 4.11
CA GLY A 61 -2.65 2.34 3.14
C GLY A 61 -3.97 1.68 2.77
N ASP A 62 -4.12 0.96 1.75
CA ASP A 62 -5.28 0.25 1.18
C ASP A 62 -6.67 0.40 1.87
N GLY A 63 -6.94 1.58 2.43
CA GLY A 63 -8.14 1.91 3.22
C GLY A 63 -7.81 2.52 4.58
N TRP A 64 -8.83 2.98 5.31
CA TRP A 64 -8.70 3.61 6.62
C TRP A 64 -8.40 2.56 7.71
N HIS A 65 -7.14 2.17 7.86
CA HIS A 65 -6.73 1.23 8.91
C HIS A 65 -6.04 1.97 10.05
N LEU A 66 -6.81 2.38 11.05
CA LEU A 66 -6.27 3.02 12.24
C LEU A 66 -5.31 2.05 12.96
N PHE A 67 -4.00 2.38 12.98
CA PHE A 67 -2.93 1.58 13.57
C PHE A 67 -2.64 0.22 12.88
N GLY A 68 -2.95 0.04 11.60
CA GLY A 68 -2.69 -1.20 10.87
C GLY A 68 -3.63 -2.36 11.26
N ILE A 69 -4.72 -2.08 11.98
CA ILE A 69 -5.73 -3.08 12.31
C ILE A 69 -6.62 -3.29 11.09
N GLY A 70 -6.61 -4.48 10.52
CA GLY A 70 -7.43 -4.84 9.35
C GLY A 70 -6.71 -4.78 8.00
N ALA A 71 -5.47 -4.30 7.91
CA ALA A 71 -4.73 -4.24 6.65
C ALA A 71 -4.56 -5.62 5.99
N GLY A 72 -4.23 -6.65 6.77
CA GLY A 72 -4.09 -8.01 6.26
C GLY A 72 -5.43 -8.61 5.80
N GLU A 73 -6.51 -8.33 6.52
CA GLU A 73 -7.85 -8.81 6.15
C GLU A 73 -8.37 -8.12 4.88
N TYR A 74 -8.05 -6.84 4.70
CA TYR A 74 -8.37 -6.11 3.48
C TYR A 74 -7.57 -6.62 2.27
N GLU A 75 -6.28 -6.88 2.44
CA GLU A 75 -5.41 -7.42 1.38
C GLU A 75 -5.89 -8.80 0.92
N ASP A 76 -6.23 -9.68 1.85
CA ASP A 76 -6.76 -11.01 1.54
C ASP A 76 -8.10 -10.92 0.77
N VAL A 77 -9.05 -10.11 1.27
CA VAL A 77 -10.36 -9.90 0.63
C VAL A 77 -10.23 -9.21 -0.73
N SER A 78 -9.35 -8.22 -0.84
CA SER A 78 -9.09 -7.51 -2.11
C SER A 78 -8.48 -8.44 -3.15
N GLY A 79 -7.57 -9.34 -2.74
CA GLY A 79 -6.99 -10.35 -3.61
C GLY A 79 -8.05 -11.34 -4.13
N GLU A 80 -8.84 -11.92 -3.24
CA GLU A 80 -9.93 -12.85 -3.62
C GLU A 80 -10.96 -12.20 -4.52
N PHE A 81 -11.31 -10.94 -4.26
CA PHE A 81 -12.23 -10.19 -5.11
C PHE A 81 -11.63 -9.90 -6.50
N GLY A 82 -10.34 -9.52 -6.56
CA GLY A 82 -9.63 -9.28 -7.81
C GLY A 82 -9.54 -10.53 -8.68
N ASP A 83 -9.20 -11.67 -8.07
CA ASP A 83 -9.15 -12.94 -8.77
C ASP A 83 -10.52 -13.34 -9.31
N ALA A 84 -11.58 -13.19 -8.52
CA ALA A 84 -12.95 -13.47 -8.96
C ALA A 84 -13.38 -12.53 -10.10
N ALA A 85 -13.03 -11.26 -10.04
CA ALA A 85 -13.32 -10.30 -11.11
C ALA A 85 -12.62 -10.67 -12.42
N ASN A 86 -11.36 -11.11 -12.38
CA ASN A 86 -10.62 -11.56 -13.56
C ASN A 86 -11.27 -12.78 -14.23
N VAL A 87 -11.75 -13.75 -13.44
CA VAL A 87 -12.46 -14.91 -13.97
C VAL A 87 -13.77 -14.50 -14.64
N ILE A 88 -14.54 -13.60 -14.02
CA ILE A 88 -15.80 -13.09 -14.59
C ILE A 88 -15.54 -12.35 -15.90
N ASP A 89 -14.56 -11.45 -15.91
CA ASP A 89 -14.19 -10.66 -17.10
C ASP A 89 -13.74 -11.55 -18.28
N ALA A 90 -12.97 -12.60 -17.99
CA ALA A 90 -12.55 -13.58 -18.99
C ALA A 90 -13.76 -14.21 -19.70
N PHE A 91 -14.76 -14.66 -18.96
CA PHE A 91 -15.94 -15.29 -19.53
C PHE A 91 -16.91 -14.30 -20.19
N VAL A 92 -17.09 -13.12 -19.59
CA VAL A 92 -17.92 -12.05 -20.19
C VAL A 92 -17.36 -11.66 -21.54
N THR A 93 -16.03 -11.51 -21.63
CA THR A 93 -15.35 -11.18 -22.90
C THR A 93 -15.42 -12.34 -23.91
N ALA A 94 -15.17 -13.59 -23.49
CA ALA A 94 -15.17 -14.76 -24.36
C ALA A 94 -16.55 -15.06 -24.94
N GLU A 95 -17.62 -14.90 -24.17
CA GLU A 95 -19.00 -15.14 -24.58
C GLU A 95 -19.66 -13.92 -25.22
N GLY A 96 -19.00 -12.74 -25.18
CA GLY A 96 -19.55 -11.47 -25.71
C GLY A 96 -20.81 -11.03 -24.96
N ALA A 97 -20.83 -11.21 -23.64
CA ALA A 97 -21.96 -10.91 -22.78
C ALA A 97 -21.98 -9.42 -22.38
N ASP A 98 -22.16 -8.53 -23.36
CA ASP A 98 -22.14 -7.07 -23.16
C ASP A 98 -23.22 -6.61 -22.15
N ASP A 99 -24.37 -7.29 -22.09
CA ASP A 99 -25.44 -7.00 -21.14
C ASP A 99 -25.03 -7.30 -19.69
N VAL A 100 -24.18 -8.30 -19.46
CA VAL A 100 -23.62 -8.62 -18.14
C VAL A 100 -22.53 -7.59 -17.81
N ALA A 101 -21.66 -7.26 -18.76
CA ALA A 101 -20.65 -6.23 -18.59
C ALA A 101 -21.26 -4.87 -18.18
N ASP A 102 -22.32 -4.44 -18.86
CA ASP A 102 -23.07 -3.22 -18.53
C ASP A 102 -23.71 -3.28 -17.15
N ALA A 103 -24.22 -4.47 -16.74
CA ALA A 103 -24.88 -4.64 -15.46
C ALA A 103 -23.90 -4.58 -14.26
N ILE A 104 -22.63 -5.01 -14.44
CA ILE A 104 -21.59 -5.00 -13.41
C ILE A 104 -20.74 -3.72 -13.41
N ASP A 105 -20.96 -2.82 -14.35
CA ASP A 105 -20.24 -1.56 -14.41
C ASP A 105 -20.62 -0.63 -13.25
N THR A 106 -19.77 -0.61 -12.23
CA THR A 106 -19.94 0.22 -11.02
C THR A 106 -19.78 1.71 -11.26
N GLU A 107 -19.23 2.13 -12.40
CA GLU A 107 -19.09 3.55 -12.79
C GLU A 107 -20.36 4.08 -13.47
N SER A 108 -21.30 3.20 -13.82
CA SER A 108 -22.58 3.58 -14.43
C SER A 108 -23.48 4.31 -13.43
N ASP A 109 -24.05 5.44 -13.85
CA ASP A 109 -25.04 6.19 -13.06
C ASP A 109 -26.30 5.36 -12.73
N THR A 110 -26.52 4.25 -13.41
CA THR A 110 -27.66 3.35 -13.26
C THR A 110 -27.33 2.02 -12.61
N PHE A 111 -26.14 1.90 -12.03
CA PHE A 111 -25.71 0.67 -11.36
C PHE A 111 -26.66 0.26 -10.23
N ASP A 112 -27.07 -1.01 -10.26
CA ASP A 112 -27.88 -1.65 -9.22
C ASP A 112 -27.27 -2.98 -8.82
N ALA A 113 -26.74 -3.07 -7.60
CA ALA A 113 -26.05 -4.24 -7.09
C ALA A 113 -26.89 -5.53 -7.11
N ALA A 114 -28.19 -5.43 -6.89
CA ALA A 114 -29.09 -6.59 -6.91
C ALA A 114 -29.34 -7.07 -8.35
N ALA A 115 -29.43 -6.15 -9.30
CA ALA A 115 -29.54 -6.46 -10.73
C ALA A 115 -28.22 -7.08 -11.24
N ALA A 116 -27.07 -6.53 -10.86
CA ALA A 116 -25.75 -7.05 -11.19
C ALA A 116 -25.56 -8.50 -10.68
N ALA A 117 -25.85 -8.75 -9.42
CA ALA A 117 -25.77 -10.09 -8.84
C ALA A 117 -26.69 -11.10 -9.57
N SER A 118 -27.92 -10.70 -9.89
CA SER A 118 -28.86 -11.56 -10.62
C SER A 118 -28.43 -11.84 -12.08
N ALA A 119 -27.79 -10.84 -12.73
CA ALA A 119 -27.23 -11.01 -14.07
C ALA A 119 -26.06 -12.00 -14.06
N LEU A 120 -25.15 -11.85 -13.09
CA LEU A 120 -24.02 -12.75 -12.91
C LEU A 120 -24.44 -14.18 -12.60
N ASP A 121 -25.41 -14.39 -11.69
CA ASP A 121 -25.94 -15.71 -11.37
C ASP A 121 -26.56 -16.38 -12.59
N THR A 122 -27.34 -15.63 -13.38
CA THR A 122 -27.96 -16.13 -14.60
C THR A 122 -26.92 -16.47 -15.65
N PHE A 123 -25.91 -15.61 -15.81
CA PHE A 123 -24.80 -15.83 -16.73
C PHE A 123 -24.00 -17.07 -16.37
N ALA A 124 -23.54 -17.18 -15.11
CA ALA A 124 -22.81 -18.34 -14.62
C ALA A 124 -23.59 -19.66 -14.76
N ALA A 125 -24.91 -19.62 -14.56
CA ALA A 125 -25.76 -20.78 -14.76
C ALA A 125 -25.87 -21.20 -16.24
N SER A 126 -25.69 -20.28 -17.18
CA SER A 126 -25.72 -20.55 -18.62
C SER A 126 -24.46 -21.19 -19.16
N VAL A 127 -23.30 -20.97 -18.46
CA VAL A 127 -22.00 -21.49 -18.86
C VAL A 127 -21.81 -22.91 -18.34
N SER A 128 -21.30 -23.79 -19.22
CA SER A 128 -20.97 -25.18 -18.84
C SER A 128 -19.75 -25.23 -17.94
N ASP A 129 -19.70 -26.16 -16.99
CA ASP A 129 -18.54 -26.36 -16.10
C ASP A 129 -17.25 -26.67 -16.86
N ASP A 130 -17.35 -27.29 -18.03
CA ASP A 130 -16.22 -27.65 -18.91
C ASP A 130 -15.87 -26.53 -19.91
N ALA A 131 -16.63 -25.44 -19.96
CA ALA A 131 -16.28 -24.29 -20.79
C ALA A 131 -14.98 -23.65 -20.30
N THR A 132 -14.19 -23.09 -21.23
CA THR A 132 -12.93 -22.43 -20.91
C THR A 132 -12.88 -21.03 -21.49
N ALA A 133 -12.26 -20.11 -20.77
CA ALA A 133 -11.97 -18.76 -21.23
C ALA A 133 -10.51 -18.42 -20.93
N ASP A 134 -9.84 -17.84 -21.93
CA ASP A 134 -8.46 -17.40 -21.78
C ASP A 134 -8.44 -15.93 -21.33
N TYR A 135 -7.54 -15.61 -20.42
CA TYR A 135 -7.36 -14.28 -19.90
C TYR A 135 -5.88 -13.92 -19.80
N THR A 136 -5.56 -12.67 -20.07
CA THR A 136 -4.18 -12.17 -19.97
C THR A 136 -4.04 -11.36 -18.69
N LEU A 137 -3.32 -11.88 -17.72
CA LEU A 137 -2.92 -11.13 -16.52
C LEU A 137 -1.66 -10.32 -16.84
N VAL A 138 -1.64 -9.06 -16.46
CA VAL A 138 -0.46 -8.21 -16.54
C VAL A 138 0.11 -8.06 -15.13
N ASP A 139 1.31 -8.58 -14.92
CA ASP A 139 2.03 -8.39 -13.67
C ASP A 139 2.49 -6.92 -13.57
N GLU A 140 1.97 -6.20 -12.59
CA GLU A 140 2.22 -4.76 -12.41
C GLU A 140 3.69 -4.43 -12.08
N GLU A 141 4.44 -5.36 -11.47
CA GLU A 141 5.84 -5.14 -11.09
C GLU A 141 6.78 -5.40 -12.27
N THR A 142 6.51 -6.44 -13.02
CA THR A 142 7.39 -6.90 -14.12
C THR A 142 6.90 -6.46 -15.49
N MET A 143 5.66 -6.00 -15.62
CA MET A 143 4.97 -5.71 -16.88
C MET A 143 5.01 -6.92 -17.85
N ALA A 144 5.01 -8.12 -17.28
CA ALA A 144 4.96 -9.36 -18.04
C ALA A 144 3.51 -9.81 -18.20
N ASP A 145 3.16 -10.26 -19.40
CA ASP A 145 1.86 -10.84 -19.71
C ASP A 145 1.90 -12.34 -19.38
N GLU A 146 0.94 -12.82 -18.58
CA GLU A 146 0.72 -14.23 -18.30
C GLU A 146 -0.66 -14.64 -18.82
N GLU A 147 -0.69 -15.64 -19.72
CA GLU A 147 -1.94 -16.21 -20.21
C GLU A 147 -2.44 -17.27 -19.22
N VAL A 148 -3.65 -17.08 -18.71
CA VAL A 148 -4.33 -18.01 -17.80
C VAL A 148 -5.63 -18.47 -18.43
N THR A 149 -5.94 -19.76 -18.33
CA THR A 149 -7.20 -20.33 -18.81
C THR A 149 -8.06 -20.71 -17.62
N TYR A 150 -9.25 -20.14 -17.56
CA TYR A 150 -10.24 -20.42 -16.52
C TYR A 150 -11.31 -21.38 -17.01
N THR A 151 -11.93 -22.13 -16.09
CA THR A 151 -13.01 -23.06 -16.35
C THR A 151 -14.36 -22.51 -15.90
N GLY A 152 -15.46 -22.99 -16.48
CA GLY A 152 -16.80 -22.60 -16.10
C GLY A 152 -17.17 -22.98 -14.65
N ALA A 153 -16.49 -23.98 -14.08
CA ALA A 153 -16.61 -24.29 -12.65
C ALA A 153 -16.01 -23.17 -11.79
N GLU A 154 -14.84 -22.65 -12.17
CA GLU A 154 -14.19 -21.50 -11.51
C GLU A 154 -15.03 -20.23 -11.66
N LEU A 155 -15.70 -20.02 -12.81
CA LEU A 155 -16.64 -18.91 -12.97
C LEU A 155 -17.75 -18.92 -11.92
N LYS A 156 -18.35 -20.09 -11.64
CA LYS A 156 -19.43 -20.22 -10.65
C LYS A 156 -18.94 -19.92 -9.23
N GLU A 157 -17.72 -20.36 -8.90
CA GLU A 157 -17.08 -20.05 -7.62
C GLU A 157 -16.75 -18.56 -7.53
N ALA A 158 -16.19 -17.97 -8.61
CA ALA A 158 -15.90 -16.55 -8.70
C ALA A 158 -17.14 -15.68 -8.54
N VAL A 159 -18.26 -16.02 -9.19
CA VAL A 159 -19.53 -15.29 -9.04
C VAL A 159 -20.06 -15.39 -7.60
N ALA A 160 -19.95 -16.55 -6.96
CA ALA A 160 -20.35 -16.70 -5.56
C ALA A 160 -19.49 -15.86 -4.62
N THR A 161 -18.17 -15.79 -4.86
CA THR A 161 -17.23 -14.94 -4.11
C THR A 161 -17.55 -13.47 -4.35
N TYR A 162 -17.63 -13.04 -5.59
CA TYR A 162 -17.88 -11.65 -5.97
C TYR A 162 -19.19 -11.11 -5.39
N THR A 163 -20.27 -11.89 -5.46
CA THR A 163 -21.58 -11.50 -4.91
C THR A 163 -21.64 -11.53 -3.39
N SER A 164 -20.81 -12.35 -2.74
CA SER A 164 -20.74 -12.42 -1.27
C SER A 164 -20.22 -11.15 -0.64
N TYR A 165 -19.35 -10.42 -1.33
CA TYR A 165 -18.80 -9.14 -0.87
C TYR A 165 -19.73 -7.94 -1.17
N GLY A 166 -20.84 -8.17 -1.86
CA GLY A 166 -21.83 -7.16 -2.22
C GLY A 166 -21.32 -6.26 -3.34
N CYS A 167 -21.59 -6.65 -4.56
CA CYS A 167 -21.25 -5.85 -5.73
C CYS A 167 -21.67 -4.38 -5.61
#